data_c0290579b3547afb4726182c73495a4c
#
_entry.id   c0290579b3547afb4726182c73495a4c
#
_cell.length_a   1.000
_cell.length_b   1.000
_cell.length_c   1.000
_cell.angle_alpha   90.00
_cell.angle_beta   90.00
_cell.angle_gamma   90.00
#
_symmetry.space_group_name_H-M   'P 1'
#
loop_
_entity.id
_entity.type
_entity.pdbx_description
1 polymer ?
#
loop_
_entity_poly.entity_id
_entity_poly.type
_entity_poly.pdbx_seq_one_letter_code
_entity_poly.pdbx_strand_id
1 'polypeptide(L)'
;MRKNHSKKAKVLVLVTAMAFLFAQGVPANAANKTITCYKGTTVKKVTAAKPKCPTGYTTTKPKVTAKPTATTKPVAGATVAFSGTYKGKLSIVWGDTYLQVTGVNGTGTGNVLGLTDMSGTAAAAPAGICDTFDAKGSIAGGGSSLNVTFDSSAKGCAEDESAPTTIKITGTATITGGTGKYAGATGVLKVTGTFSVKGGSKEDAAFTMDVSGNIKTK
;
A
#
# COMPACT_ATOMS: atom_id res chain seq x y z
N MET A 1 -39.38 27.13 -37.26
CA MET A 1 -39.42 26.78 -38.70
C MET A 1 -38.01 26.59 -39.21
N ARG A 2 -37.61 25.40 -39.51
CA ARG A 2 -36.97 24.83 -40.67
C ARG A 2 -36.47 23.44 -40.34
N LYS A 3 -37.22 22.49 -40.86
CA LYS A 3 -36.86 21.08 -41.06
C LYS A 3 -35.76 21.01 -42.12
N ASN A 4 -34.82 20.12 -42.00
CA ASN A 4 -34.27 19.46 -43.16
C ASN A 4 -33.84 18.03 -42.84
N HIS A 5 -34.43 17.24 -43.61
CA HIS A 5 -34.45 15.83 -43.92
C HIS A 5 -33.15 15.29 -44.54
N SER A 6 -32.91 14.04 -44.24
CA SER A 6 -32.62 12.95 -45.20
C SER A 6 -31.23 12.86 -45.82
N LYS A 7 -30.53 11.71 -45.63
CA LYS A 7 -30.56 10.68 -46.70
C LYS A 7 -29.92 9.37 -46.26
N LYS A 8 -30.70 8.33 -46.40
CA LYS A 8 -30.26 6.92 -46.35
C LYS A 8 -29.46 6.61 -47.61
N ALA A 9 -28.38 5.89 -47.50
CA ALA A 9 -27.82 5.13 -48.63
C ALA A 9 -27.51 3.72 -48.13
N LYS A 10 -28.37 2.79 -48.61
CA LYS A 10 -28.11 1.34 -48.58
C LYS A 10 -27.19 1.04 -49.75
N VAL A 11 -26.10 0.33 -49.52
CA VAL A 11 -25.43 -0.43 -50.60
C VAL A 11 -25.32 -1.86 -50.15
N LEU A 12 -26.07 -2.68 -50.79
CA LEU A 12 -26.08 -4.13 -50.80
C LEU A 12 -25.16 -4.57 -51.94
N VAL A 13 -24.09 -5.29 -51.66
CA VAL A 13 -23.37 -6.05 -52.69
C VAL A 13 -23.14 -7.46 -52.18
N LEU A 14 -23.82 -8.34 -52.90
CA LEU A 14 -23.71 -9.80 -52.85
C LEU A 14 -22.62 -10.21 -53.85
N VAL A 15 -21.65 -11.01 -53.47
CA VAL A 15 -20.93 -11.91 -54.40
C VAL A 15 -20.40 -13.13 -53.64
N THR A 16 -21.08 -14.22 -53.83
CA THR A 16 -20.73 -15.61 -54.18
C THR A 16 -19.39 -16.23 -53.77
N ALA A 17 -19.58 -17.33 -53.13
CA ALA A 17 -18.83 -18.56 -52.90
C ALA A 17 -17.64 -18.85 -53.84
N MET A 18 -16.52 -19.32 -53.21
CA MET A 18 -15.72 -20.41 -53.73
C MET A 18 -15.07 -21.17 -52.58
N ALA A 19 -15.54 -22.40 -52.40
CA ALA A 19 -14.95 -23.42 -51.54
C ALA A 19 -13.65 -23.90 -52.19
N PHE A 20 -12.54 -23.85 -51.45
CA PHE A 20 -11.38 -24.70 -51.68
C PHE A 20 -10.95 -25.32 -50.34
N LEU A 21 -11.26 -26.59 -50.23
CA LEU A 21 -10.70 -27.54 -49.28
C LEU A 21 -9.20 -27.70 -49.54
N PHE A 22 -8.38 -27.17 -48.65
CA PHE A 22 -7.04 -27.73 -48.41
C PHE A 22 -6.92 -28.02 -46.91
N ALA A 23 -7.21 -29.28 -46.57
CA ALA A 23 -6.80 -29.88 -45.36
C ALA A 23 -5.26 -30.04 -45.40
N GLN A 24 -4.53 -29.05 -44.94
CA GLN A 24 -3.14 -29.20 -44.55
C GLN A 24 -3.10 -29.15 -43.02
N GLY A 25 -2.91 -30.32 -42.43
CA GLY A 25 -2.65 -30.46 -40.99
C GLY A 25 -1.44 -29.64 -40.58
N VAL A 26 -1.69 -28.48 -40.01
CA VAL A 26 -0.65 -27.71 -39.29
C VAL A 26 -0.28 -28.55 -38.07
N PRO A 27 1.00 -28.96 -37.91
CA PRO A 27 1.39 -29.57 -36.66
C PRO A 27 1.09 -28.58 -35.56
N ALA A 28 0.27 -28.98 -34.58
CA ALA A 28 -0.01 -28.18 -33.41
C ALA A 28 1.33 -27.91 -32.71
N ASN A 29 1.89 -26.73 -32.93
CA ASN A 29 3.04 -26.24 -32.19
C ASN A 29 2.61 -26.23 -30.71
N ALA A 30 3.07 -27.24 -29.97
CA ALA A 30 2.86 -27.31 -28.54
C ALA A 30 3.44 -26.02 -27.93
N ALA A 31 2.54 -25.13 -27.52
CA ALA A 31 2.93 -23.85 -26.94
C ALA A 31 3.90 -24.11 -25.78
N ASN A 32 5.10 -23.53 -25.87
CA ASN A 32 6.10 -23.64 -24.83
C ASN A 32 5.55 -23.07 -23.51
N LYS A 33 5.58 -23.89 -22.46
CA LYS A 33 5.20 -23.49 -21.10
C LYS A 33 6.43 -23.11 -20.30
N THR A 34 6.35 -22.05 -19.50
CA THR A 34 7.41 -21.64 -18.59
C THR A 34 7.02 -22.00 -17.16
N ILE A 35 7.88 -22.72 -16.46
CA ILE A 35 7.75 -22.99 -15.04
C ILE A 35 8.89 -22.35 -14.26
N THR A 36 8.63 -22.00 -13.00
CA THR A 36 9.63 -21.47 -12.08
C THR A 36 10.05 -22.55 -11.11
N CYS A 37 11.35 -22.80 -11.02
CA CYS A 37 11.95 -23.85 -10.20
C CYS A 37 12.79 -23.21 -9.09
N TYR A 38 12.70 -23.75 -7.88
CA TYR A 38 13.31 -23.23 -6.65
C TYR A 38 14.28 -24.24 -6.04
N LYS A 39 15.46 -23.78 -5.60
CA LYS A 39 16.40 -24.53 -4.76
C LYS A 39 16.94 -23.59 -3.69
N GLY A 40 16.39 -23.65 -2.47
CA GLY A 40 16.65 -22.66 -1.43
C GLY A 40 16.29 -21.25 -1.90
N THR A 41 17.23 -20.32 -1.90
CA THR A 41 17.06 -18.92 -2.38
C THR A 41 17.23 -18.78 -3.89
N THR A 42 17.72 -19.81 -4.57
CA THR A 42 17.99 -19.77 -6.02
C THR A 42 16.71 -20.04 -6.82
N VAL A 43 16.43 -19.18 -7.79
CA VAL A 43 15.29 -19.28 -8.68
C VAL A 43 15.76 -19.47 -10.13
N LYS A 44 15.17 -20.46 -10.84
CA LYS A 44 15.45 -20.72 -12.24
C LYS A 44 14.15 -20.85 -13.02
N LYS A 45 14.04 -20.19 -14.16
CA LYS A 45 12.91 -20.34 -15.10
C LYS A 45 13.29 -21.38 -16.17
N VAL A 46 12.38 -22.28 -16.45
CA VAL A 46 12.55 -23.34 -17.49
C VAL A 46 11.38 -23.23 -18.46
N THR A 47 11.68 -23.08 -19.75
CA THR A 47 10.71 -22.99 -20.84
C THR A 47 10.88 -24.16 -21.79
N ALA A 48 9.85 -24.98 -21.98
CA ALA A 48 9.82 -26.09 -22.92
C ALA A 48 8.36 -26.51 -23.20
N ALA A 49 8.14 -27.36 -24.18
CA ALA A 49 6.82 -27.94 -24.44
C ALA A 49 6.28 -28.76 -23.25
N LYS A 50 7.17 -29.45 -22.52
CA LYS A 50 6.89 -30.15 -21.25
C LYS A 50 8.00 -29.83 -20.24
N PRO A 51 7.95 -28.63 -19.59
CA PRO A 51 9.02 -28.19 -18.73
C PRO A 51 9.08 -29.04 -17.45
N LYS A 52 10.30 -29.41 -17.06
CA LYS A 52 10.60 -30.08 -15.77
C LYS A 52 11.73 -29.31 -15.07
N CYS A 53 11.64 -29.25 -13.75
CA CYS A 53 12.72 -28.66 -12.98
C CYS A 53 14.00 -29.52 -13.06
N PRO A 54 15.18 -28.88 -13.15
CA PRO A 54 16.46 -29.58 -13.04
C PRO A 54 16.58 -30.33 -11.70
N THR A 55 17.45 -31.34 -11.69
CA THR A 55 17.72 -32.14 -10.48
C THR A 55 18.03 -31.23 -9.28
N GLY A 56 17.33 -31.43 -8.17
CA GLY A 56 17.49 -30.65 -6.95
C GLY A 56 16.68 -29.34 -6.90
N TYR A 57 15.84 -29.07 -7.92
CA TYR A 57 14.89 -27.96 -7.90
C TYR A 57 13.44 -28.48 -7.82
N THR A 58 12.55 -27.73 -7.18
CA THR A 58 11.12 -28.01 -7.08
C THR A 58 10.28 -26.88 -7.63
N THR A 59 9.06 -27.14 -8.08
CA THR A 59 8.10 -26.11 -8.50
C THR A 59 7.46 -25.39 -7.29
N THR A 60 7.54 -26.00 -6.12
CA THR A 60 7.01 -25.42 -4.88
C THR A 60 7.98 -24.37 -4.36
N LYS A 61 7.53 -23.12 -4.26
CA LYS A 61 8.30 -22.04 -3.63
C LYS A 61 8.61 -22.44 -2.19
N PRO A 62 9.90 -22.48 -1.76
CA PRO A 62 10.23 -22.75 -0.38
C PRO A 62 9.45 -21.76 0.51
N LYS A 63 8.67 -22.29 1.44
CA LYS A 63 8.14 -21.45 2.52
C LYS A 63 9.38 -20.99 3.28
N VAL A 64 9.75 -19.73 3.09
CA VAL A 64 10.77 -19.11 3.91
C VAL A 64 10.16 -19.07 5.30
N THR A 65 10.43 -20.09 6.09
CA THR A 65 10.26 -20.00 7.53
C THR A 65 11.32 -19.00 7.93
N ALA A 66 10.94 -17.72 8.04
CA ALA A 66 11.77 -16.74 8.67
C ALA A 66 12.14 -17.39 10.01
N LYS A 67 13.44 -17.73 10.16
CA LYS A 67 13.98 -18.13 11.46
C LYS A 67 13.45 -17.06 12.42
N PRO A 68 12.70 -17.38 13.46
CA PRO A 68 12.28 -16.38 14.41
C PRO A 68 13.57 -15.71 14.88
N THR A 69 13.82 -14.49 14.45
CA THR A 69 14.78 -13.63 15.12
C THR A 69 14.25 -13.60 16.54
N ALA A 70 14.99 -14.16 17.45
CA ALA A 70 14.61 -14.22 18.86
C ALA A 70 14.16 -12.80 19.24
N THR A 71 12.86 -12.65 19.45
CA THR A 71 12.27 -11.38 19.88
C THR A 71 12.72 -11.23 21.31
N THR A 72 13.90 -10.64 21.51
CA THR A 72 14.39 -10.30 22.83
C THR A 72 13.32 -9.40 23.44
N LYS A 73 12.72 -9.89 24.52
CA LYS A 73 11.80 -9.07 25.34
C LYS A 73 12.55 -7.78 25.67
N PRO A 74 12.02 -6.60 25.39
CA PRO A 74 12.70 -5.37 25.71
C PRO A 74 13.05 -5.36 27.21
N VAL A 75 14.30 -5.06 27.53
CA VAL A 75 14.72 -4.87 28.89
C VAL A 75 14.02 -3.61 29.41
N ALA A 76 13.43 -3.68 30.59
CA ALA A 76 12.76 -2.53 31.22
C ALA A 76 13.70 -1.33 31.23
N GLY A 77 13.24 -0.16 30.79
CA GLY A 77 14.05 1.05 30.68
C GLY A 77 14.93 1.14 29.42
N ALA A 78 14.92 0.12 28.55
CA ALA A 78 15.71 0.16 27.32
C ALA A 78 15.12 1.16 26.30
N THR A 79 16.02 1.87 25.63
CA THR A 79 15.67 2.69 24.46
C THR A 79 15.97 1.90 23.20
N VAL A 80 14.98 1.73 22.34
CA VAL A 80 15.08 0.96 21.09
C VAL A 80 14.80 1.88 19.92
N ALA A 81 15.66 1.82 18.90
CA ALA A 81 15.46 2.54 17.67
C ALA A 81 14.30 1.91 16.86
N PHE A 82 13.43 2.76 16.35
CA PHE A 82 12.31 2.41 15.51
C PHE A 82 12.43 3.14 14.16
N SER A 83 12.23 2.42 13.07
CA SER A 83 12.25 3.01 11.72
C SER A 83 11.47 2.12 10.77
N GLY A 84 10.45 2.68 10.14
CA GLY A 84 9.64 1.93 9.18
C GLY A 84 8.92 2.80 8.19
N THR A 85 8.61 2.19 7.03
CA THR A 85 7.73 2.76 6.02
C THR A 85 6.41 2.01 6.03
N TYR A 86 5.33 2.72 6.24
CA TYR A 86 3.96 2.20 6.20
C TYR A 86 3.29 2.61 4.92
N LYS A 87 2.62 1.66 4.27
CA LYS A 87 1.84 1.88 3.04
C LYS A 87 0.47 1.23 3.18
N GLY A 88 -0.52 1.86 2.61
CA GLY A 88 -1.87 1.33 2.70
C GLY A 88 -2.93 2.25 2.13
N LYS A 89 -4.08 2.18 2.75
CA LYS A 89 -5.29 2.90 2.36
C LYS A 89 -5.81 3.71 3.54
N LEU A 90 -6.44 4.83 3.23
CA LEU A 90 -7.16 5.63 4.21
C LEU A 90 -8.50 6.09 3.62
N SER A 91 -9.47 6.27 4.52
CA SER A 91 -10.80 6.79 4.19
C SER A 91 -10.83 8.27 4.48
N ILE A 92 -11.24 9.06 3.49
CA ILE A 92 -11.28 10.53 3.56
C ILE A 92 -12.71 11.01 3.38
N VAL A 93 -13.12 11.94 4.24
CA VAL A 93 -14.29 12.79 4.04
C VAL A 93 -13.78 14.22 3.86
N TRP A 94 -14.07 14.81 2.71
CA TRP A 94 -13.72 16.17 2.41
C TRP A 94 -15.00 17.01 2.37
N GLY A 95 -15.12 17.97 3.27
CA GLY A 95 -16.20 18.96 3.31
C GLY A 95 -15.71 20.35 2.92
N ASP A 96 -16.61 21.32 2.93
CA ASP A 96 -16.33 22.70 2.52
C ASP A 96 -15.28 23.39 3.41
N THR A 97 -15.26 23.05 4.70
CA THR A 97 -14.39 23.68 5.71
C THR A 97 -13.56 22.68 6.51
N TYR A 98 -13.59 21.40 6.16
CA TYR A 98 -12.86 20.37 6.89
C TYR A 98 -12.38 19.24 5.98
N LEU A 99 -11.31 18.58 6.41
CA LEU A 99 -10.85 17.31 5.91
C LEU A 99 -10.77 16.35 7.08
N GLN A 100 -11.39 15.18 6.95
CA GLN A 100 -11.35 14.15 7.97
C GLN A 100 -10.84 12.84 7.39
N VAL A 101 -9.86 12.24 8.05
CA VAL A 101 -9.45 10.87 7.84
C VAL A 101 -10.17 10.00 8.87
N THR A 102 -11.17 9.27 8.43
CA THR A 102 -12.05 8.45 9.29
C THR A 102 -11.44 7.08 9.60
N GLY A 103 -10.46 6.65 8.81
CA GLY A 103 -9.75 5.40 9.03
C GLY A 103 -8.45 5.32 8.25
N VAL A 104 -7.46 4.70 8.85
CA VAL A 104 -6.17 4.37 8.25
C VAL A 104 -5.97 2.87 8.40
N ASN A 105 -5.55 2.21 7.33
CA ASN A 105 -5.18 0.79 7.33
C ASN A 105 -3.90 0.63 6.51
N GLY A 106 -2.80 0.35 7.16
CA GLY A 106 -1.49 0.24 6.53
C GLY A 106 -0.63 -0.86 7.07
N THR A 107 0.31 -1.31 6.23
CA THR A 107 1.30 -2.32 6.61
C THR A 107 2.70 -1.75 6.54
N GLY A 108 3.47 -1.97 7.59
CA GLY A 108 4.83 -1.46 7.78
C GLY A 108 5.91 -2.45 7.40
N THR A 109 7.01 -1.90 6.90
CA THR A 109 8.26 -2.60 6.59
C THR A 109 9.44 -1.85 7.19
N GLY A 110 10.58 -2.52 7.36
CA GLY A 110 11.78 -1.94 7.99
C GLY A 110 11.99 -2.44 9.41
N ASN A 111 12.69 -1.65 10.23
CA ASN A 111 12.90 -1.95 11.65
C ASN A 111 11.69 -1.54 12.52
N VAL A 112 10.54 -2.14 12.23
CA VAL A 112 9.26 -1.85 12.90
C VAL A 112 9.06 -2.66 14.20
N LEU A 113 10.05 -3.41 14.62
CA LEU A 113 10.07 -4.15 15.89
C LEU A 113 8.87 -5.11 16.08
N GLY A 114 8.30 -5.58 14.97
CA GLY A 114 7.11 -6.44 14.94
C GLY A 114 5.78 -5.67 14.96
N LEU A 115 5.79 -4.35 14.93
CA LEU A 115 4.60 -3.50 14.87
C LEU A 115 4.29 -3.19 13.38
N THR A 116 3.64 -4.11 12.70
CA THR A 116 3.44 -4.07 11.25
C THR A 116 2.15 -3.38 10.81
N ASP A 117 1.16 -3.26 11.68
CA ASP A 117 -0.18 -2.80 11.33
C ASP A 117 -0.38 -1.38 11.86
N MET A 118 -0.73 -0.45 10.97
CA MET A 118 -1.02 0.95 11.31
C MET A 118 -2.50 1.23 11.17
N SER A 119 -3.07 1.88 12.17
CA SER A 119 -4.44 2.39 12.16
C SER A 119 -4.50 3.80 12.77
N GLY A 120 -5.54 4.57 12.43
CA GLY A 120 -5.68 5.91 12.99
C GLY A 120 -6.80 6.73 12.38
N THR A 121 -6.92 7.95 12.90
CA THR A 121 -7.86 8.98 12.43
C THR A 121 -7.18 10.35 12.48
N ALA A 122 -7.63 11.28 11.66
CA ALA A 122 -7.15 12.67 11.67
C ALA A 122 -8.26 13.64 11.27
N ALA A 123 -8.10 14.90 11.68
CA ALA A 123 -8.98 15.98 11.28
C ALA A 123 -8.16 17.27 11.08
N ALA A 124 -8.51 18.04 10.07
CA ALA A 124 -7.95 19.35 9.78
C ALA A 124 -9.06 20.30 9.34
N ALA A 125 -8.87 21.60 9.56
CA ALA A 125 -9.67 22.65 8.97
C ALA A 125 -8.77 23.43 7.99
N PRO A 126 -8.70 23.00 6.71
CA PRO A 126 -7.82 23.61 5.72
C PRO A 126 -8.19 25.09 5.50
N ALA A 127 -7.22 25.98 5.64
CA ALA A 127 -7.37 27.41 5.40
C ALA A 127 -6.31 27.95 4.43
N GLY A 128 -5.34 27.11 4.06
CA GLY A 128 -4.25 27.44 3.15
C GLY A 128 -3.53 26.22 2.60
N ILE A 129 -2.37 26.46 2.03
CA ILE A 129 -1.54 25.39 1.45
C ILE A 129 -0.98 24.41 2.51
N CYS A 130 -0.68 24.93 3.72
CA CYS A 130 -0.11 24.15 4.82
C CYS A 130 -0.88 24.42 6.10
N ASP A 131 -1.65 23.45 6.56
CA ASP A 131 -2.45 23.56 7.76
C ASP A 131 -2.02 22.55 8.82
N THR A 132 -2.25 22.90 10.07
CA THR A 132 -2.11 21.97 11.19
C THR A 132 -3.27 20.99 11.20
N PHE A 133 -3.02 19.79 11.76
CA PHE A 133 -4.05 18.79 11.93
C PHE A 133 -3.90 18.08 13.27
N ASP A 134 -5.02 17.55 13.75
CA ASP A 134 -5.07 16.66 14.89
C ASP A 134 -5.15 15.22 14.40
N ALA A 135 -4.29 14.36 14.94
CA ALA A 135 -4.34 12.95 14.60
C ALA A 135 -3.94 12.06 15.77
N LYS A 136 -4.54 10.89 15.82
CA LYS A 136 -4.22 9.82 16.75
C LYS A 136 -4.23 8.48 16.02
N GLY A 137 -3.40 7.57 16.49
CA GLY A 137 -3.31 6.26 15.86
C GLY A 137 -2.69 5.22 16.76
N SER A 138 -2.59 4.04 16.19
CA SER A 138 -1.95 2.88 16.81
C SER A 138 -1.10 2.17 15.77
N ILE A 139 0.05 1.69 16.20
CA ILE A 139 0.90 0.78 15.44
C ILE A 139 0.94 -0.53 16.21
N ALA A 140 0.51 -1.64 15.61
CA ALA A 140 0.31 -2.92 16.29
C ALA A 140 0.98 -4.09 15.56
N GLY A 141 1.15 -5.19 16.28
CA GLY A 141 1.66 -6.45 15.73
C GLY A 141 2.20 -7.37 16.81
N GLY A 142 2.16 -8.68 16.59
CA GLY A 142 2.67 -9.69 17.49
C GLY A 142 2.07 -9.63 18.91
N GLY A 143 0.79 -9.25 19.04
CA GLY A 143 0.10 -9.13 20.35
C GLY A 143 0.50 -7.88 21.16
N SER A 144 1.14 -6.90 20.54
CA SER A 144 1.58 -5.65 21.17
C SER A 144 1.16 -4.45 20.34
N SER A 145 1.04 -3.28 20.96
CA SER A 145 0.76 -2.03 20.24
C SER A 145 1.46 -0.83 20.87
N LEU A 146 1.60 0.23 20.08
CA LEU A 146 1.92 1.58 20.51
C LEU A 146 0.77 2.50 20.13
N ASN A 147 0.33 3.35 21.06
CA ASN A 147 -0.62 4.42 20.79
C ASN A 147 0.16 5.72 20.63
N VAL A 148 -0.21 6.51 19.62
CA VAL A 148 0.45 7.77 19.29
C VAL A 148 -0.55 8.88 19.07
N THR A 149 -0.14 10.09 19.41
CA THR A 149 -0.88 11.32 19.12
C THR A 149 0.07 12.31 18.46
N PHE A 150 -0.33 12.91 17.37
CA PHE A 150 0.48 13.93 16.71
C PHE A 150 0.52 15.20 17.53
N ASP A 151 1.66 15.89 17.49
CA ASP A 151 1.83 17.17 18.14
C ASP A 151 1.10 18.27 17.33
N SER A 152 0.69 19.33 18.00
CA SER A 152 -0.02 20.47 17.38
C SER A 152 0.79 21.21 16.30
N SER A 153 2.08 20.92 16.17
CA SER A 153 2.95 21.45 15.10
C SER A 153 2.91 20.61 13.81
N ALA A 154 2.25 19.46 13.82
CA ALA A 154 2.12 18.60 12.64
C ALA A 154 1.33 19.34 11.54
N LYS A 155 1.81 19.22 10.31
CA LYS A 155 1.26 19.92 9.16
C LYS A 155 0.96 18.97 8.01
N GLY A 156 -0.18 19.23 7.36
CA GLY A 156 -0.52 18.73 6.05
C GLY A 156 -0.40 19.84 5.03
N CYS A 157 0.43 19.65 4.02
CA CYS A 157 0.64 20.64 2.96
C CYS A 157 0.13 20.09 1.64
N ALA A 158 -0.76 20.84 1.00
CA ALA A 158 -1.20 20.59 -0.37
C ALA A 158 -0.09 20.98 -1.36
N GLU A 159 -0.02 20.28 -2.49
CA GLU A 159 0.86 20.68 -3.60
C GLU A 159 0.29 21.87 -4.40
N ASP A 160 -1.03 22.02 -4.39
CA ASP A 160 -1.78 23.07 -5.05
C ASP A 160 -2.95 23.47 -4.14
N GLU A 161 -3.15 24.78 -3.94
CA GLU A 161 -4.20 25.31 -3.07
C GLU A 161 -5.60 25.15 -3.70
N SER A 162 -5.69 25.28 -5.00
CA SER A 162 -6.97 25.31 -5.72
C SER A 162 -7.49 23.92 -6.11
N ALA A 163 -6.59 22.98 -6.34
CA ALA A 163 -6.93 21.63 -6.80
C ALA A 163 -5.94 20.56 -6.29
N PRO A 164 -5.85 20.37 -4.96
CA PRO A 164 -4.88 19.43 -4.40
C PRO A 164 -5.17 18.00 -4.85
N THR A 165 -4.12 17.31 -5.27
CA THR A 165 -4.19 15.86 -5.57
C THR A 165 -3.42 15.04 -4.55
N THR A 166 -2.49 15.67 -3.85
CA THR A 166 -1.62 15.05 -2.85
C THR A 166 -1.45 15.98 -1.66
N ILE A 167 -1.52 15.41 -0.47
CA ILE A 167 -1.15 16.09 0.78
C ILE A 167 0.14 15.48 1.30
N LYS A 168 1.11 16.34 1.58
CA LYS A 168 2.37 15.98 2.23
C LYS A 168 2.25 16.19 3.74
N ILE A 169 2.50 15.14 4.51
CA ILE A 169 2.47 15.17 5.97
C ILE A 169 3.88 15.32 6.52
N THR A 170 4.04 16.21 7.49
CA THR A 170 5.26 16.35 8.29
C THR A 170 4.89 16.65 9.73
N GLY A 171 5.57 16.02 10.67
CA GLY A 171 5.34 16.28 12.09
C GLY A 171 6.03 15.28 13.00
N THR A 172 5.70 15.41 14.26
CA THR A 172 6.10 14.48 15.31
C THR A 172 4.86 13.87 15.94
N ALA A 173 4.98 12.62 16.38
CA ALA A 173 3.96 11.91 17.11
C ALA A 173 4.52 11.43 18.44
N THR A 174 3.87 11.81 19.53
CA THR A 174 4.22 11.39 20.88
C THR A 174 3.58 10.04 21.18
N ILE A 175 4.37 9.11 21.73
CA ILE A 175 3.87 7.82 22.19
C ILE A 175 3.14 8.05 23.52
N THR A 176 1.84 7.81 23.52
CA THR A 176 0.96 8.00 24.70
C THR A 176 0.76 6.73 25.51
N GLY A 177 1.33 5.61 25.05
CA GLY A 177 1.28 4.33 25.71
C GLY A 177 1.34 3.17 24.72
N GLY A 178 1.03 1.96 25.21
CA GLY A 178 1.01 0.76 24.40
C GLY A 178 0.51 -0.44 25.17
N THR A 179 0.52 -1.60 24.52
CA THR A 179 0.13 -2.88 25.11
C THR A 179 1.22 -3.94 24.89
N GLY A 180 1.07 -5.08 25.56
CA GLY A 180 2.03 -6.18 25.45
C GLY A 180 3.43 -5.76 25.86
N LYS A 181 4.43 -6.01 25.03
CA LYS A 181 5.83 -5.64 25.29
C LYS A 181 6.10 -4.14 25.32
N TYR A 182 5.14 -3.32 24.87
CA TYR A 182 5.23 -1.85 24.87
C TYR A 182 4.30 -1.20 25.90
N ALA A 183 3.77 -1.96 26.85
CA ALA A 183 2.97 -1.40 27.94
C ALA A 183 3.75 -0.31 28.69
N GLY A 184 3.18 0.90 28.78
CA GLY A 184 3.81 2.07 29.41
C GLY A 184 5.02 2.64 28.64
N ALA A 185 5.21 2.26 27.37
CA ALA A 185 6.24 2.83 26.51
C ALA A 185 6.02 4.34 26.30
N THR A 186 7.13 5.06 26.15
CA THR A 186 7.18 6.50 25.86
C THR A 186 8.17 6.79 24.75
N GLY A 187 8.07 7.97 24.15
CA GLY A 187 8.99 8.43 23.10
C GLY A 187 8.33 9.38 22.14
N VAL A 188 9.11 9.85 21.19
CA VAL A 188 8.68 10.74 20.13
C VAL A 188 9.14 10.14 18.80
N LEU A 189 8.22 10.10 17.83
CA LEU A 189 8.44 9.59 16.50
C LEU A 189 8.32 10.74 15.50
N LYS A 190 9.31 10.89 14.64
CA LYS A 190 9.22 11.77 13.46
C LYS A 190 8.40 11.06 12.41
N VAL A 191 7.47 11.78 11.81
CA VAL A 191 6.58 11.27 10.79
C VAL A 191 6.66 12.17 9.56
N THR A 192 6.86 11.56 8.40
CA THR A 192 6.76 12.20 7.09
C THR A 192 5.99 11.28 6.15
N GLY A 193 5.21 11.84 5.25
CA GLY A 193 4.47 10.99 4.33
C GLY A 193 3.64 11.77 3.33
N THR A 194 2.90 11.03 2.53
CA THR A 194 1.98 11.57 1.54
C THR A 194 0.72 10.72 1.46
N PHE A 195 -0.39 11.35 1.15
CA PHE A 195 -1.60 10.65 0.75
C PHE A 195 -2.33 11.39 -0.38
N SER A 196 -3.06 10.64 -1.19
CA SER A 196 -3.81 11.18 -2.31
C SER A 196 -5.18 11.66 -1.88
N VAL A 197 -5.54 12.88 -2.30
CA VAL A 197 -6.89 13.46 -2.15
C VAL A 197 -7.59 13.62 -3.50
N LYS A 198 -7.00 13.12 -4.57
CA LYS A 198 -7.56 13.19 -5.92
C LYS A 198 -8.96 12.57 -5.96
N GLY A 199 -9.94 13.36 -6.40
CA GLY A 199 -11.35 12.94 -6.44
C GLY A 199 -12.15 13.26 -5.18
N GLY A 200 -11.59 14.01 -4.22
CA GLY A 200 -12.29 14.42 -2.99
C GLY A 200 -12.48 13.28 -1.99
N SER A 201 -13.65 13.19 -1.39
CA SER A 201 -13.99 12.15 -0.42
C SER A 201 -13.91 10.76 -1.05
N LYS A 202 -13.22 9.81 -0.39
CA LYS A 202 -13.10 8.43 -0.85
C LYS A 202 -12.65 7.47 0.26
N GLU A 203 -12.93 6.19 0.07
CA GLU A 203 -12.62 5.14 1.03
C GLU A 203 -11.23 4.49 0.83
N ASP A 204 -10.58 4.73 -0.31
CA ASP A 204 -9.41 3.97 -0.75
C ASP A 204 -8.21 4.85 -1.11
N ALA A 205 -8.05 6.00 -0.46
CA ALA A 205 -6.92 6.86 -0.72
C ALA A 205 -5.59 6.17 -0.37
N ALA A 206 -4.69 6.05 -1.33
CA ALA A 206 -3.38 5.49 -1.07
C ALA A 206 -2.53 6.43 -0.22
N PHE A 207 -1.78 5.88 0.73
CA PHE A 207 -0.77 6.64 1.49
C PHE A 207 0.56 5.90 1.57
N THR A 208 1.60 6.68 1.80
CA THR A 208 2.92 6.20 2.21
C THR A 208 3.40 7.09 3.35
N MET A 209 3.91 6.50 4.43
CA MET A 209 4.33 7.22 5.63
C MET A 209 5.60 6.60 6.19
N ASP A 210 6.64 7.42 6.39
CA ASP A 210 7.87 7.05 7.06
C ASP A 210 7.81 7.50 8.52
N VAL A 211 8.10 6.58 9.41
CA VAL A 211 8.04 6.80 10.86
C VAL A 211 9.37 6.38 11.46
N SER A 212 10.01 7.26 12.22
CA SER A 212 11.31 6.96 12.86
C SER A 212 11.47 7.66 14.18
N GLY A 213 12.23 7.05 15.10
CA GLY A 213 12.50 7.62 16.40
C GLY A 213 12.99 6.59 17.41
N ASN A 214 12.85 6.91 18.68
CA ASN A 214 13.25 6.04 19.77
C ASN A 214 12.06 5.72 20.68
N ILE A 215 11.91 4.44 21.00
CA ILE A 215 10.90 3.94 21.92
C ILE A 215 11.61 3.58 23.23
N LYS A 216 11.23 4.21 24.33
CA LYS A 216 11.66 3.83 25.66
C LYS A 216 10.63 2.89 26.26
N THR A 217 11.03 1.67 26.57
CA THR A 217 10.17 0.68 27.23
C THR A 217 10.24 0.86 28.75
N LYS A 218 9.17 0.46 29.42
CA LYS A 218 9.06 0.57 30.89
C LYS A 218 9.65 -0.64 31.59
#